data_5abc4bfcf2f216b95baee53c8fd361af
#
_entry.id   5abc4bfcf2f216b95baee53c8fd361af
#
_cell.length_a   1.000
_cell.length_b   1.000
_cell.length_c   1.000
_cell.angle_alpha   90.00
_cell.angle_beta   90.00
_cell.angle_gamma   90.00
#
_symmetry.space_group_name_H-M   'P 1'
#
loop_
_entity.id
_entity.type
_entity.pdbx_description
1 polymer ?
#
loop_
_entity_poly.entity_id
_entity_poly.type
_entity_poly.pdbx_seq_one_letter_code
_entity_poly.pdbx_strand_id
1 'polypeptide(L)'
;GQKRSTVAQIVRALEENGAMEYSIVVAATASEPAPLQYLAPYTGVAMGEYFRDNGMHAVIVYDDLSKQAVAYRQMSLLLRRPPGREAYPGDVFYLHSRLLERAAKMSDVNGGGSLTALPIIETQAGDVSAYIPTNVISITDGQIFLETDLFFQGIRPAINVGLSVSRVGSAAQ
;
A
#
# COMPACT_ATOMS: atom_id res chain seq x y z
N GLY A 1 1.76 7.06 8.09
CA GLY A 1 0.65 7.58 8.89
C GLY A 1 0.24 6.74 10.09
N GLN A 2 0.90 5.59 10.35
CA GLN A 2 0.61 4.73 11.50
C GLN A 2 1.11 5.37 12.82
N LYS A 3 0.54 4.92 13.96
CA LYS A 3 1.01 5.32 15.29
C LYS A 3 2.44 4.81 15.53
N ARG A 4 3.26 5.60 16.24
CA ARG A 4 4.62 5.19 16.61
C ARG A 4 4.67 3.85 17.34
N SER A 5 3.72 3.60 18.24
CA SER A 5 3.63 2.33 18.98
C SER A 5 3.39 1.13 18.07
N THR A 6 2.56 1.28 17.04
CA THR A 6 2.30 0.23 16.05
C THR A 6 3.55 -0.07 15.23
N VAL A 7 4.26 0.97 14.78
CA VAL A 7 5.53 0.81 14.04
C VAL A 7 6.57 0.10 14.92
N ALA A 8 6.70 0.51 16.19
CA ALA A 8 7.63 -0.12 17.12
C ALA A 8 7.31 -1.61 17.36
N GLN A 9 6.03 -1.99 17.45
CA GLN A 9 5.62 -3.39 17.57
C GLN A 9 5.98 -4.21 16.33
N ILE A 10 5.78 -3.66 15.14
CA ILE A 10 6.14 -4.33 13.88
C ILE A 10 7.65 -4.53 13.80
N VAL A 11 8.45 -3.50 14.10
CA VAL A 11 9.92 -3.58 14.09
C VAL A 11 10.39 -4.64 15.08
N ARG A 12 9.85 -4.65 16.32
CA ARG A 12 10.18 -5.66 17.32
C ARG A 12 9.85 -7.07 16.83
N ALA A 13 8.69 -7.28 16.23
CA ALA A 13 8.32 -8.58 15.69
C ALA A 13 9.27 -9.05 14.58
N LEU A 14 9.75 -8.14 13.73
CA LEU A 14 10.75 -8.44 12.72
C LEU A 14 12.11 -8.82 13.35
N GLU A 15 12.54 -8.09 14.39
CA GLU A 15 13.78 -8.38 15.12
C GLU A 15 13.72 -9.73 15.81
N GLU A 16 12.65 -10.01 16.56
CA GLU A 16 12.44 -11.26 17.31
C GLU A 16 12.41 -12.51 16.40
N ASN A 17 12.00 -12.34 15.16
CA ASN A 17 11.95 -13.42 14.17
C ASN A 17 13.16 -13.43 13.20
N GLY A 18 14.18 -12.61 13.46
CA GLY A 18 15.38 -12.53 12.61
C GLY A 18 15.12 -11.95 11.21
N ALA A 19 13.96 -11.32 11.00
CA ALA A 19 13.56 -10.82 9.69
C ALA A 19 14.19 -9.46 9.34
N MET A 20 14.81 -8.77 10.29
CA MET A 20 15.50 -7.50 10.02
C MET A 20 16.70 -7.64 9.09
N GLU A 21 17.29 -8.83 8.97
CA GLU A 21 18.41 -9.08 8.05
C GLU A 21 18.06 -8.82 6.57
N TYR A 22 16.78 -8.99 6.21
CA TYR A 22 16.29 -8.80 4.84
C TYR A 22 15.14 -7.80 4.74
N SER A 23 14.92 -6.99 5.77
CA SER A 23 13.83 -6.02 5.82
C SER A 23 14.34 -4.59 5.90
N ILE A 24 13.65 -3.68 5.20
CA ILE A 24 13.87 -2.24 5.28
C ILE A 24 12.55 -1.61 5.76
N VAL A 25 12.61 -0.87 6.86
CA VAL A 25 11.44 -0.17 7.39
C VAL A 25 11.55 1.32 7.07
N VAL A 26 10.60 1.82 6.29
CA VAL A 26 10.47 3.25 5.97
C VAL A 26 9.23 3.76 6.69
N ALA A 27 9.42 4.62 7.67
CA ALA A 27 8.33 5.08 8.52
C ALA A 27 8.17 6.60 8.49
N ALA A 28 6.95 7.05 8.18
CA ALA A 28 6.47 8.39 8.48
C ALA A 28 5.20 8.24 9.34
N THR A 29 5.35 8.41 10.64
CA THR A 29 4.28 8.18 11.60
C THR A 29 3.21 9.27 11.56
N ALA A 30 2.08 9.06 12.24
CA ALA A 30 0.97 10.01 12.29
C ALA A 30 1.35 11.37 12.90
N SER A 31 2.44 11.44 13.66
CA SER A 31 2.98 12.69 14.22
C SER A 31 3.88 13.46 13.26
N GLU A 32 4.27 12.87 12.15
CA GLU A 32 5.07 13.54 11.14
C GLU A 32 4.22 14.50 10.27
N PRO A 33 4.82 15.56 9.72
CA PRO A 33 4.13 16.45 8.79
C PRO A 33 3.58 15.70 7.55
N ALA A 34 2.45 16.18 7.02
CA ALA A 34 1.81 15.59 5.85
C ALA A 34 2.75 15.36 4.64
N PRO A 35 3.69 16.26 4.31
CA PRO A 35 4.65 16.00 3.24
C PRO A 35 5.49 14.74 3.43
N LEU A 36 5.91 14.43 4.65
CA LEU A 36 6.68 13.22 4.93
C LEU A 36 5.81 11.96 4.82
N GLN A 37 4.56 12.01 5.26
CA GLN A 37 3.61 10.91 5.09
C GLN A 37 3.28 10.66 3.61
N TYR A 38 3.24 11.73 2.81
CA TYR A 38 3.08 11.65 1.36
C TYR A 38 4.29 11.01 0.68
N LEU A 39 5.52 11.37 1.08
CA LEU A 39 6.75 10.91 0.44
C LEU A 39 7.16 9.49 0.83
N ALA A 40 6.82 9.01 2.01
CA ALA A 40 7.29 7.72 2.52
C ALA A 40 7.05 6.53 1.57
N PRO A 41 5.86 6.34 0.96
CA PRO A 41 5.65 5.27 0.00
C PRO A 41 6.55 5.38 -1.23
N TYR A 42 6.78 6.59 -1.74
CA TYR A 42 7.68 6.83 -2.86
C TYR A 42 9.14 6.54 -2.52
N THR A 43 9.56 6.87 -1.32
CA THR A 43 10.90 6.52 -0.83
C THR A 43 11.06 5.00 -0.77
N GLY A 44 10.08 4.30 -0.20
CA GLY A 44 10.11 2.84 -0.10
C GLY A 44 10.15 2.15 -1.46
N VAL A 45 9.33 2.59 -2.41
CA VAL A 45 9.30 1.97 -3.76
C VAL A 45 10.59 2.23 -4.53
N ALA A 46 11.24 3.39 -4.35
CA ALA A 46 12.53 3.65 -4.95
C ALA A 46 13.62 2.68 -4.46
N MET A 47 13.60 2.33 -3.18
CA MET A 47 14.46 1.28 -2.64
C MET A 47 14.13 -0.10 -3.22
N GLY A 48 12.85 -0.43 -3.35
CA GLY A 48 12.39 -1.69 -3.97
C GLY A 48 12.79 -1.82 -5.44
N GLU A 49 12.75 -0.71 -6.18
CA GLU A 49 13.17 -0.66 -7.58
C GLU A 49 14.67 -0.96 -7.76
N TYR A 50 15.51 -0.59 -6.79
CA TYR A 50 16.91 -0.96 -6.82
C TYR A 50 17.10 -2.48 -6.93
N PHE A 51 16.37 -3.25 -6.14
CA PHE A 51 16.42 -4.71 -6.21
C PHE A 51 15.84 -5.24 -7.51
N ARG A 52 14.69 -4.75 -7.92
CA ARG A 52 14.03 -5.12 -9.19
C ARG A 52 14.96 -4.91 -10.40
N ASP A 53 15.59 -3.74 -10.49
CA ASP A 53 16.40 -3.35 -11.64
C ASP A 53 17.77 -4.04 -11.67
N ASN A 54 18.21 -4.62 -10.55
CA ASN A 54 19.44 -5.40 -10.45
C ASN A 54 19.21 -6.93 -10.46
N GLY A 55 18.08 -7.38 -11.00
CA GLY A 55 17.78 -8.81 -11.15
C GLY A 55 17.39 -9.53 -9.87
N MET A 56 17.15 -8.80 -8.81
CA MET A 56 16.71 -9.32 -7.51
C MET A 56 15.19 -9.22 -7.35
N HIS A 57 14.68 -9.69 -6.23
CA HIS A 57 13.26 -9.72 -5.95
C HIS A 57 12.97 -8.99 -4.64
N ALA A 58 11.92 -8.16 -4.64
CA ALA A 58 11.48 -7.45 -3.45
C ALA A 58 9.96 -7.48 -3.32
N VAL A 59 9.49 -7.42 -2.09
CA VAL A 59 8.08 -7.20 -1.74
C VAL A 59 7.99 -5.90 -0.98
N ILE A 60 7.05 -5.04 -1.35
CA ILE A 60 6.77 -3.81 -0.63
C ILE A 60 5.35 -3.84 -0.07
N VAL A 61 5.21 -3.56 1.21
CA VAL A 61 3.93 -3.42 1.90
C VAL A 61 3.70 -1.94 2.19
N TYR A 62 2.61 -1.39 1.70
CA TYR A 62 2.20 -0.01 1.98
C TYR A 62 1.14 -0.01 3.08
N ASP A 63 1.52 0.30 4.30
CA ASP A 63 0.60 0.38 5.45
C ASP A 63 0.48 1.82 5.96
N ASP A 64 -0.46 2.61 5.48
CA ASP A 64 -1.39 2.30 4.39
C ASP A 64 -1.47 3.46 3.38
N LEU A 65 -2.04 3.19 2.23
CA LEU A 65 -2.23 4.20 1.18
C LEU A 65 -3.44 5.11 1.44
N SER A 66 -4.39 4.71 2.28
CA SER A 66 -5.50 5.57 2.71
C SER A 66 -4.98 6.79 3.45
N LYS A 67 -4.02 6.61 4.35
CA LYS A 67 -3.38 7.70 5.09
C LYS A 67 -2.52 8.58 4.19
N GLN A 68 -1.84 8.00 3.20
CA GLN A 68 -1.14 8.78 2.19
C GLN A 68 -2.10 9.70 1.42
N ALA A 69 -3.25 9.18 1.00
CA ALA A 69 -4.27 9.98 0.31
C ALA A 69 -4.80 11.12 1.18
N VAL A 70 -5.02 10.87 2.47
CA VAL A 70 -5.44 11.90 3.43
C VAL A 70 -4.37 12.98 3.58
N ALA A 71 -3.09 12.61 3.69
CA ALA A 71 -1.99 13.56 3.74
C ALA A 71 -1.91 14.41 2.48
N TYR A 72 -2.08 13.81 1.32
CA TYR A 72 -2.09 14.50 0.03
C TYR A 72 -3.29 15.45 -0.10
N ARG A 73 -4.48 15.04 0.36
CA ARG A 73 -5.66 15.91 0.44
C ARG A 73 -5.39 17.13 1.32
N GLN A 74 -4.82 16.93 2.49
CA GLN A 74 -4.47 18.02 3.40
C GLN A 74 -3.52 19.02 2.76
N MET A 75 -2.46 18.57 2.12
CA MET A 75 -1.51 19.42 1.39
C MET A 75 -2.19 20.19 0.26
N SER A 76 -3.04 19.52 -0.52
CA SER A 76 -3.74 20.11 -1.65
C SER A 76 -4.72 21.21 -1.22
N LEU A 77 -5.43 21.01 -0.12
CA LEU A 77 -6.34 22.01 0.44
C LEU A 77 -5.58 23.23 0.99
N LEU A 78 -4.45 23.02 1.64
CA LEU A 78 -3.58 24.11 2.09
C LEU A 78 -3.02 24.93 0.92
N LEU A 79 -2.73 24.28 -0.21
CA LEU A 79 -2.30 24.92 -1.44
C LEU A 79 -3.48 25.52 -2.25
N ARG A 80 -4.69 25.51 -1.69
CA ARG A 80 -5.92 26.03 -2.31
C ARG A 80 -6.25 25.38 -3.65
N ARG A 81 -5.87 24.13 -3.85
CA ARG A 81 -6.31 23.36 -5.02
C ARG A 81 -7.80 23.04 -4.88
N PRO A 82 -8.60 23.13 -5.97
CA PRO A 82 -10.02 22.84 -5.89
C PRO A 82 -10.28 21.39 -5.48
N PRO A 83 -11.09 21.14 -4.44
CA PRO A 83 -11.45 19.81 -4.02
C PRO A 83 -12.43 19.16 -4.99
N GLY A 84 -12.23 17.88 -5.26
CA GLY A 84 -13.16 17.02 -5.98
C GLY A 84 -13.99 16.14 -5.05
N ARG A 85 -14.25 14.90 -5.48
CA ARG A 85 -15.02 13.91 -4.71
C ARG A 85 -14.34 13.64 -3.36
N GLU A 86 -15.11 13.64 -2.28
CA GLU A 86 -14.65 13.47 -0.90
C GLU A 86 -13.52 14.45 -0.49
N ALA A 87 -13.54 15.63 -1.10
CA ALA A 87 -12.53 16.68 -0.94
C ALA A 87 -11.11 16.30 -1.38
N TYR A 88 -10.94 15.18 -2.06
CA TYR A 88 -9.65 14.84 -2.67
C TYR A 88 -9.37 15.71 -3.91
N PRO A 89 -8.10 16.02 -4.19
CA PRO A 89 -7.73 16.71 -5.44
C PRO A 89 -7.99 15.79 -6.64
N GLY A 90 -8.21 16.39 -7.82
CA GLY A 90 -8.54 15.65 -9.04
C GLY A 90 -7.49 14.64 -9.49
N ASP A 91 -6.24 14.77 -9.02
CA ASP A 91 -5.11 13.91 -9.36
C ASP A 91 -4.81 12.81 -8.33
N VAL A 92 -5.70 12.57 -7.37
CA VAL A 92 -5.48 11.53 -6.33
C VAL A 92 -5.40 10.11 -6.94
N PHE A 93 -6.11 9.85 -8.03
CA PHE A 93 -5.96 8.59 -8.76
C PHE A 93 -4.52 8.44 -9.27
N TYR A 94 -3.97 9.49 -9.85
CA TYR A 94 -2.59 9.51 -10.34
C TYR A 94 -1.55 9.35 -9.21
N LEU A 95 -1.85 9.84 -8.02
CA LEU A 95 -1.02 9.61 -6.82
C LEU A 95 -0.73 8.12 -6.61
N HIS A 96 -1.78 7.30 -6.65
CA HIS A 96 -1.67 5.86 -6.42
C HIS A 96 -1.27 5.08 -7.66
N SER A 97 -1.74 5.43 -8.85
CA SER A 97 -1.40 4.71 -10.07
C SER A 97 0.09 4.81 -10.40
N ARG A 98 0.69 5.99 -10.32
CA ARG A 98 2.13 6.16 -10.55
C ARG A 98 3.01 5.52 -9.48
N LEU A 99 2.46 5.22 -8.30
CA LEU A 99 3.16 4.48 -7.25
C LEU A 99 3.09 2.97 -7.51
N LEU A 100 1.88 2.45 -7.75
CA LEU A 100 1.61 1.02 -7.83
C LEU A 100 2.09 0.40 -9.15
N GLU A 101 2.05 1.14 -10.26
CA GLU A 101 2.57 0.68 -11.55
C GLU A 101 4.10 0.49 -11.58
N ARG A 102 4.81 0.95 -10.57
CA ARG A 102 6.24 0.69 -10.39
C ARG A 102 6.54 -0.73 -9.94
N ALA A 103 5.57 -1.42 -9.35
CA ALA A 103 5.64 -2.85 -9.08
C ALA A 103 5.51 -3.64 -10.38
N ALA A 104 6.52 -4.43 -10.72
CA ALA A 104 6.56 -5.15 -11.97
C ALA A 104 7.47 -6.37 -11.90
N LYS A 105 7.20 -7.35 -12.76
CA LYS A 105 8.13 -8.42 -13.13
C LYS A 105 8.88 -7.99 -14.38
N MET A 106 10.18 -7.88 -14.29
CA MET A 106 11.02 -7.52 -15.43
C MET A 106 11.21 -8.72 -16.38
N SER A 107 11.36 -8.43 -17.67
CA SER A 107 11.71 -9.44 -18.65
C SER A 107 13.14 -9.94 -18.43
N ASP A 108 13.46 -11.11 -18.97
CA ASP A 108 14.79 -11.72 -18.84
C ASP A 108 15.88 -10.84 -19.47
N VAL A 109 15.56 -10.13 -20.54
CA VAL A 109 16.46 -9.16 -21.20
C VAL A 109 16.82 -8.01 -20.25
N ASN A 110 15.92 -7.66 -19.33
CA ASN A 110 16.11 -6.61 -18.34
C ASN A 110 16.52 -7.16 -16.96
N GLY A 111 17.05 -8.37 -16.89
CA GLY A 111 17.59 -8.97 -15.68
C GLY A 111 16.63 -9.84 -14.88
N GLY A 112 15.35 -9.92 -15.26
CA GLY A 112 14.38 -10.83 -14.65
C GLY A 112 13.99 -10.52 -13.20
N GLY A 113 14.36 -9.36 -12.65
CA GLY A 113 14.00 -8.95 -11.29
C GLY A 113 12.50 -8.70 -11.12
N SER A 114 12.05 -8.58 -9.89
CA SER A 114 10.63 -8.31 -9.60
C SER A 114 10.43 -7.44 -8.37
N LEU A 115 9.34 -6.67 -8.39
CA LEU A 115 8.84 -5.93 -7.25
C LEU A 115 7.34 -6.20 -7.12
N THR A 116 6.94 -6.80 -6.03
CA THR A 116 5.54 -7.09 -5.70
C THR A 116 5.04 -6.09 -4.68
N ALA A 117 3.93 -5.44 -4.96
CA ALA A 117 3.31 -4.47 -4.05
C ALA A 117 2.07 -5.06 -3.37
N LEU A 118 2.00 -4.89 -2.06
CA LEU A 118 0.85 -5.22 -1.22
C LEU A 118 0.32 -3.93 -0.57
N PRO A 119 -0.52 -3.16 -1.29
CA PRO A 119 -1.11 -1.96 -0.72
C PRO A 119 -2.24 -2.30 0.24
N ILE A 120 -2.22 -1.68 1.43
CA ILE A 120 -3.31 -1.77 2.40
C ILE A 120 -4.17 -0.53 2.26
N ILE A 121 -5.48 -0.75 2.18
CA ILE A 121 -6.50 0.29 2.12
C ILE A 121 -7.48 0.09 3.27
N GLU A 122 -7.69 1.14 4.04
CA GLU A 122 -8.73 1.17 5.08
C GLU A 122 -10.09 1.47 4.46
N THR A 123 -11.10 0.70 4.84
CA THR A 123 -12.50 0.97 4.51
C THR A 123 -13.25 1.46 5.75
N GLN A 124 -14.25 2.31 5.56
CA GLN A 124 -15.17 2.71 6.61
C GLN A 124 -16.38 1.77 6.61
N ALA A 125 -16.59 1.06 7.71
CA ALA A 125 -17.68 0.09 7.86
C ALA A 125 -17.78 -0.94 6.71
N GLY A 126 -16.66 -1.35 6.12
CA GLY A 126 -16.63 -2.29 5.00
C GLY A 126 -17.07 -1.70 3.66
N ASP A 127 -17.23 -0.38 3.54
CA ASP A 127 -17.61 0.28 2.29
C ASP A 127 -16.45 0.30 1.29
N VAL A 128 -16.46 -0.66 0.37
CA VAL A 128 -15.50 -0.75 -0.73
C VAL A 128 -15.88 0.10 -1.94
N SER A 129 -17.07 0.71 -1.93
CA SER A 129 -17.54 1.61 -2.99
C SER A 129 -17.05 3.05 -2.82
N ALA A 130 -16.39 3.37 -1.72
CA ALA A 130 -15.79 4.67 -1.47
C ALA A 130 -14.70 5.00 -2.52
N TYR A 131 -14.33 6.28 -2.60
CA TYR A 131 -13.49 6.78 -3.70
C TYR A 131 -12.10 6.14 -3.73
N ILE A 132 -11.37 6.13 -2.63
CA ILE A 132 -10.00 5.58 -2.60
C ILE A 132 -9.99 4.05 -2.78
N PRO A 133 -10.84 3.26 -2.10
CA PRO A 133 -10.89 1.81 -2.35
C PRO A 133 -11.18 1.46 -3.82
N THR A 134 -12.14 2.10 -4.46
CA THR A 134 -12.48 1.83 -5.87
C THR A 134 -11.35 2.19 -6.82
N ASN A 135 -10.65 3.29 -6.57
CA ASN A 135 -9.47 3.67 -7.36
C ASN A 135 -8.38 2.62 -7.28
N VAL A 136 -8.06 2.14 -6.08
CA VAL A 136 -6.98 1.16 -5.88
C VAL A 136 -7.37 -0.21 -6.44
N ILE A 137 -8.62 -0.65 -6.29
CA ILE A 137 -9.11 -1.88 -6.92
C ILE A 137 -8.95 -1.83 -8.44
N SER A 138 -9.18 -0.68 -9.07
CA SER A 138 -9.03 -0.53 -10.52
C SER A 138 -7.56 -0.54 -10.99
N ILE A 139 -6.63 -0.12 -10.14
CA ILE A 139 -5.20 -0.10 -10.45
C ILE A 139 -4.56 -1.47 -10.26
N THR A 140 -4.96 -2.22 -9.23
CA THR A 140 -4.34 -3.49 -8.83
C THR A 140 -4.90 -4.69 -9.58
N ASP A 141 -4.16 -5.80 -9.57
CA ASP A 141 -4.54 -7.06 -10.24
C ASP A 141 -5.48 -7.94 -9.41
N GLY A 142 -5.97 -7.44 -8.33
CA GLY A 142 -6.88 -8.15 -7.45
C GLY A 142 -6.95 -7.52 -6.07
N GLN A 143 -7.68 -8.14 -5.18
CA GLN A 143 -7.86 -7.68 -3.81
C GLN A 143 -8.03 -8.86 -2.85
N ILE A 144 -7.60 -8.66 -1.62
CA ILE A 144 -7.84 -9.54 -0.49
C ILE A 144 -8.77 -8.80 0.46
N PHE A 145 -9.99 -9.30 0.63
CA PHE A 145 -10.97 -8.72 1.55
C PHE A 145 -10.77 -9.28 2.95
N LEU A 146 -10.58 -8.37 3.91
CA LEU A 146 -10.58 -8.69 5.34
C LEU A 146 -11.88 -8.21 5.94
N GLU A 147 -12.60 -9.10 6.63
CA GLU A 147 -13.90 -8.81 7.24
C GLU A 147 -13.83 -8.82 8.76
N THR A 148 -14.42 -7.79 9.37
CA THR A 148 -14.49 -7.63 10.81
C THR A 148 -15.26 -8.76 11.49
N ASP A 149 -16.34 -9.23 10.87
CA ASP A 149 -17.16 -10.31 11.41
C ASP A 149 -16.41 -11.64 11.49
N LEU A 150 -15.62 -11.96 10.47
CA LEU A 150 -14.74 -13.14 10.48
C LEU A 150 -13.65 -13.01 11.56
N PHE A 151 -13.12 -11.82 11.75
CA PHE A 151 -12.14 -11.57 12.80
C PHE A 151 -12.73 -11.82 14.20
N PHE A 152 -13.93 -11.34 14.46
CA PHE A 152 -14.62 -11.58 15.74
C PHE A 152 -15.01 -13.04 15.95
N GLN A 153 -15.23 -13.79 14.88
CA GLN A 153 -15.44 -15.24 14.94
C GLN A 153 -14.17 -16.04 15.23
N GLY A 154 -13.01 -15.36 15.33
CA GLY A 154 -11.72 -15.99 15.60
C GLY A 154 -10.99 -16.47 14.34
N ILE A 155 -11.50 -16.19 13.15
CA ILE A 155 -10.84 -16.53 11.88
C ILE A 155 -9.74 -15.51 11.62
N ARG A 156 -8.49 -15.96 11.66
CA ARG A 156 -7.31 -15.10 11.51
C ARG A 156 -6.27 -15.79 10.63
N PRO A 157 -5.91 -15.19 9.49
CA PRO A 157 -6.41 -13.92 8.96
C PRO A 157 -7.88 -13.97 8.56
N ALA A 158 -8.59 -12.83 8.74
CA ALA A 158 -10.03 -12.70 8.51
C ALA A 158 -10.37 -12.52 7.02
N ILE A 159 -9.86 -13.40 6.18
CA ILE A 159 -9.97 -13.32 4.72
C ILE A 159 -11.31 -13.89 4.27
N ASN A 160 -12.09 -13.09 3.54
CA ASN A 160 -13.24 -13.56 2.80
C ASN A 160 -12.78 -14.08 1.43
N VAL A 161 -12.73 -15.40 1.31
CA VAL A 161 -12.27 -16.06 0.08
C VAL A 161 -13.23 -15.82 -1.10
N GLY A 162 -14.52 -15.69 -0.83
CA GLY A 162 -15.53 -15.50 -1.88
C GLY A 162 -15.47 -14.13 -2.57
N LEU A 163 -15.04 -13.09 -1.83
CA LEU A 163 -14.90 -11.73 -2.36
C LEU A 163 -13.47 -11.40 -2.82
N SER A 164 -12.48 -12.19 -2.41
CA SER A 164 -11.10 -12.00 -2.80
C SER A 164 -10.85 -12.52 -4.21
N VAL A 165 -10.11 -11.73 -5.01
CA VAL A 165 -9.85 -12.02 -6.43
C VAL A 165 -8.38 -11.78 -6.73
N SER A 166 -7.79 -12.67 -7.53
CA SER A 166 -6.50 -12.45 -8.18
C SER A 166 -6.66 -12.63 -9.69
N ARG A 167 -6.69 -11.53 -10.45
CA ARG A 167 -6.93 -11.59 -11.89
C ARG A 167 -5.81 -12.30 -12.66
N VAL A 168 -4.57 -11.95 -12.34
CA VAL A 168 -3.38 -12.55 -12.97
C VAL A 168 -3.10 -13.93 -12.40
N GLY A 169 -3.13 -14.09 -11.07
CA GLY A 169 -2.89 -15.36 -10.40
C GLY A 169 -3.88 -16.42 -10.81
N SER A 170 -5.16 -16.07 -10.95
CA SER A 170 -6.20 -16.98 -11.43
C SER A 170 -5.96 -17.52 -12.83
N ALA A 171 -5.37 -16.70 -13.72
CA ALA A 171 -5.03 -17.11 -15.07
C ALA A 171 -3.72 -17.91 -15.15
N ALA A 172 -2.77 -17.66 -14.23
CA ALA A 172 -1.46 -18.29 -14.22
C ALA A 172 -1.41 -19.61 -13.44
N GLN A 173 -2.34 -19.81 -12.52
CA GLN A 173 -2.43 -20.96 -11.64
C GLN A 173 -3.59 -21.89 -12.02
#